data_7998d1376446d25ab53d3af7b6a9770e
#
_entry.id   7998d1376446d25ab53d3af7b6a9770e
#
_cell.length_a   1.000
_cell.length_b   1.000
_cell.length_c   1.000
_cell.angle_alpha   90.00
_cell.angle_beta   90.00
_cell.angle_gamma   90.00
#
_symmetry.space_group_name_H-M   'P 1'
#
loop_
_entity.id
_entity.type
_entity.pdbx_description
1 polymer ?
#
loop_
_entity_poly.entity_id
_entity_poly.type
_entity_poly.pdbx_seq_one_letter_code
_entity_poly.pdbx_strand_id
1 'polypeptide(L)'
;MTPLGVWLTEEKEGKVRIEQCGANLCGYAVDAKSNQNGEQVLINMKPGKDSKWSGRILDPNTGSTYDSTIALKGSDTLRVQGCAFGGMFCGGQTWSRLN
;
A
#
# COMPACT_ATOMS: atom_id res chain seq x y z
N MET A 1 16.70 -0.05 -4.43
CA MET A 1 15.52 0.62 -3.85
C MET A 1 14.37 -0.36 -3.68
N THR A 2 13.70 -0.30 -2.55
CA THR A 2 12.56 -1.17 -2.27
C THR A 2 11.43 -0.36 -1.64
N PRO A 3 10.18 -0.83 -1.74
CA PRO A 3 9.08 -0.18 -1.04
C PRO A 3 8.97 -0.59 0.43
N LEU A 4 9.91 -1.37 0.95
CA LEU A 4 9.90 -1.73 2.36
C LEU A 4 10.11 -0.50 3.24
N GLY A 5 9.35 -0.39 4.31
CA GLY A 5 9.46 0.74 5.23
C GLY A 5 8.11 1.31 5.59
N VAL A 6 8.12 2.50 6.17
CA VAL A 6 6.91 3.17 6.64
C VAL A 6 6.60 4.35 5.72
N TRP A 7 5.35 4.41 5.30
CA TRP A 7 4.86 5.40 4.34
C TRP A 7 3.74 6.22 4.94
N LEU A 8 3.74 7.51 4.61
CA LEU A 8 2.65 8.41 4.96
C LEU A 8 1.68 8.46 3.80
N THR A 9 0.39 8.24 4.07
CA THR A 9 -0.63 8.27 3.03
C THR A 9 -0.84 9.68 2.49
N GLU A 10 -1.48 9.78 1.33
CA GLU A 10 -1.57 11.05 0.61
C GLU A 10 -2.22 12.16 1.45
N GLU A 11 -3.25 11.83 2.19
CA GLU A 11 -3.94 12.80 3.02
C GLU A 11 -3.28 13.01 4.38
N LYS A 12 -2.16 12.33 4.60
CA LYS A 12 -1.38 12.42 5.84
C LYS A 12 -2.18 12.02 7.08
N GLU A 13 -3.21 11.20 6.88
CA GLU A 13 -4.05 10.74 7.97
C GLU A 13 -3.55 9.45 8.59
N GLY A 14 -2.74 8.71 7.88
CA GLY A 14 -2.31 7.40 8.35
C GLY A 14 -0.93 7.04 7.85
N LYS A 15 -0.40 6.01 8.49
CA LYS A 15 0.87 5.41 8.11
C LYS A 15 0.63 3.98 7.73
N VAL A 16 1.41 3.49 6.76
CA VAL A 16 1.38 2.09 6.33
C VAL A 16 2.79 1.57 6.37
N ARG A 17 2.99 0.45 7.05
CA ARG A 17 4.29 -0.24 7.05
C ARG A 17 4.23 -1.35 6.03
N ILE A 18 5.17 -1.32 5.08
CA ILE A 18 5.29 -2.36 4.06
C ILE A 18 6.41 -3.31 4.47
N GLU A 19 6.08 -4.59 4.54
CA GLU A 19 6.98 -5.66 4.97
C GLU A 19 6.98 -6.79 3.97
N GLN A 20 8.05 -7.57 4.02
CA GLN A 20 8.13 -8.80 3.23
C GLN A 20 7.16 -9.83 3.80
N CYS A 21 6.38 -10.46 2.95
CA CYS A 21 5.51 -11.57 3.34
C CYS A 21 5.67 -12.69 2.31
N GLY A 22 6.56 -13.64 2.63
CA GLY A 22 6.94 -14.66 1.67
C GLY A 22 7.66 -14.03 0.49
N ALA A 23 7.27 -14.38 -0.72
CA ALA A 23 7.84 -13.82 -1.94
C ALA A 23 7.21 -12.46 -2.31
N ASN A 24 6.18 -12.05 -1.58
CA ASN A 24 5.41 -10.84 -1.89
C ASN A 24 5.63 -9.78 -0.83
N LEU A 25 4.93 -8.65 -0.98
CA LEU A 25 4.92 -7.58 0.02
C LEU A 25 3.53 -7.44 0.60
N CYS A 26 3.48 -7.09 1.88
CA CYS A 26 2.23 -6.81 2.58
C CYS A 26 2.35 -5.46 3.28
N GLY A 27 1.25 -4.74 3.37
CA GLY A 27 1.21 -3.46 4.04
C GLY A 27 0.20 -3.45 5.17
N TYR A 28 0.55 -2.83 6.29
CA TYR A 28 -0.28 -2.79 7.49
C TYR A 28 -0.44 -1.36 7.95
N ALA A 29 -1.66 -1.02 8.34
CA ALA A 29 -1.91 0.25 9.01
C ALA A 29 -1.12 0.26 10.31
N VAL A 30 -0.49 1.39 10.63
CA VAL A 30 0.33 1.51 11.83
C VAL A 30 -0.43 2.32 12.86
N ASP A 31 -0.56 1.77 14.06
CA ASP A 31 -1.22 2.46 15.16
C ASP A 31 -0.40 3.67 15.60
N ALA A 32 -1.05 4.83 15.65
CA ALA A 32 -0.36 6.09 15.95
C ALA A 32 0.24 6.14 17.36
N LYS A 33 -0.37 5.43 18.29
CA LYS A 33 0.10 5.45 19.68
C LYS A 33 1.14 4.39 19.97
N SER A 34 0.87 3.14 19.56
CA SER A 34 1.75 2.02 19.88
C SER A 34 2.83 1.80 18.83
N ASN A 35 2.69 2.37 17.64
CA ASN A 35 3.57 2.16 16.50
C ASN A 35 3.61 0.69 16.05
N GLN A 36 2.56 -0.05 16.37
CA GLN A 36 2.45 -1.46 15.99
C GLN A 36 1.56 -1.63 14.78
N ASN A 37 1.78 -2.72 14.07
CA ASN A 37 0.96 -3.05 12.92
C ASN A 37 -0.46 -3.38 13.35
N GLY A 38 -1.40 -2.77 12.67
CA GLY A 38 -2.81 -3.06 12.81
C GLY A 38 -3.31 -3.85 11.61
N GLU A 39 -4.42 -3.38 11.03
CA GLU A 39 -5.07 -4.07 9.94
C GLU A 39 -4.21 -4.11 8.68
N GLN A 40 -4.24 -5.26 8.00
CA GLN A 40 -3.53 -5.40 6.72
C GLN A 40 -4.31 -4.67 5.63
N VAL A 41 -3.66 -3.73 4.96
CA VAL A 41 -4.30 -2.93 3.90
C VAL A 41 -3.78 -3.26 2.51
N LEU A 42 -2.51 -3.64 2.38
CA LEU A 42 -1.96 -4.14 1.11
C LEU A 42 -1.76 -5.64 1.24
N ILE A 43 -2.35 -6.40 0.32
CA ILE A 43 -2.46 -7.84 0.44
C ILE A 43 -1.74 -8.51 -0.72
N ASN A 44 -0.71 -9.29 -0.39
CA ASN A 44 0.01 -10.14 -1.36
C ASN A 44 0.40 -9.39 -2.63
N MET A 45 1.16 -8.32 -2.47
CA MET A 45 1.63 -7.54 -3.59
C MET A 45 2.78 -8.27 -4.26
N LYS A 46 2.52 -8.84 -5.44
CA LYS A 46 3.48 -9.63 -6.20
C LYS A 46 4.39 -8.73 -7.02
N PRO A 47 5.70 -8.99 -7.02
CA PRO A 47 6.62 -8.19 -7.83
C PRO A 47 6.38 -8.40 -9.31
N GLY A 48 6.43 -7.33 -10.06
CA GLY A 48 6.34 -7.32 -11.51
C GLY A 48 7.51 -6.56 -12.12
N LYS A 49 7.29 -6.02 -13.30
CA LYS A 49 8.31 -5.24 -13.99
C LYS A 49 8.28 -3.79 -13.56
N ASP A 50 9.40 -3.10 -13.77
CA ASP A 50 9.48 -1.63 -13.63
C ASP A 50 9.15 -1.13 -12.22
N SER A 51 9.63 -1.85 -11.21
CA SER A 51 9.43 -1.47 -9.81
C SER A 51 7.95 -1.34 -9.46
N LYS A 52 7.16 -2.28 -9.96
CA LYS A 52 5.73 -2.37 -9.68
C LYS A 52 5.40 -3.68 -9.01
N TRP A 53 4.37 -3.63 -8.18
CA TRP A 53 3.81 -4.80 -7.50
C TRP A 53 2.32 -4.78 -7.68
N SER A 54 1.69 -5.96 -7.78
CA SER A 54 0.25 -6.09 -8.00
C SER A 54 -0.36 -7.03 -6.99
N GLY A 55 -1.50 -6.67 -6.46
CA GLY A 55 -2.21 -7.48 -5.49
C GLY A 55 -3.57 -6.88 -5.19
N ARG A 56 -3.91 -6.82 -3.90
CA ARG A 56 -5.22 -6.31 -3.46
C ARG A 56 -5.01 -5.23 -2.41
N ILE A 57 -5.97 -4.32 -2.33
CA ILE A 57 -6.00 -3.30 -1.29
C ILE A 57 -7.33 -3.39 -0.54
N LEU A 58 -7.27 -3.25 0.78
CA LEU A 58 -8.45 -3.27 1.63
C LEU A 58 -8.98 -1.86 1.83
N ASP A 59 -10.29 -1.70 1.65
CA ASP A 59 -10.98 -0.50 2.08
C ASP A 59 -11.46 -0.75 3.52
N PRO A 60 -10.83 -0.13 4.52
CA PRO A 60 -11.18 -0.41 5.91
C PRO A 60 -12.57 0.06 6.30
N ASN A 61 -13.16 0.99 5.54
CA ASN A 61 -14.49 1.48 5.83
C ASN A 61 -15.57 0.47 5.49
N THR A 62 -15.36 -0.30 4.43
CA THR A 62 -16.37 -1.27 3.96
C THR A 62 -15.95 -2.71 4.20
N GLY A 63 -14.66 -2.97 4.43
CA GLY A 63 -14.13 -4.32 4.50
C GLY A 63 -13.93 -4.98 3.15
N SER A 64 -14.20 -4.28 2.07
CA SER A 64 -14.04 -4.83 0.72
C SER A 64 -12.60 -4.70 0.25
N THR A 65 -12.19 -5.62 -0.61
CA THR A 65 -10.86 -5.56 -1.21
C THR A 65 -10.99 -5.35 -2.72
N TYR A 66 -10.00 -4.70 -3.29
CA TYR A 66 -9.98 -4.34 -4.71
C TYR A 66 -8.60 -4.63 -5.28
N ASP A 67 -8.55 -4.80 -6.60
CA ASP A 67 -7.26 -4.93 -7.28
C ASP A 67 -6.44 -3.66 -7.07
N SER A 68 -5.15 -3.83 -6.86
CA SER A 68 -4.26 -2.71 -6.58
C SER A 68 -2.89 -2.95 -7.19
N THR A 69 -2.25 -1.85 -7.55
CA THR A 69 -0.84 -1.85 -7.92
C THR A 69 -0.13 -0.78 -7.11
N ILE A 70 1.13 -1.04 -6.77
CA ILE A 70 2.00 -0.03 -6.20
C ILE A 70 3.23 0.08 -7.08
N ALA A 71 3.73 1.29 -7.24
CA ALA A 71 4.90 1.56 -8.06
C ALA A 71 5.81 2.50 -7.32
N LEU A 72 7.08 2.11 -7.21
CA LEU A 72 8.09 2.93 -6.56
C LEU A 72 8.58 3.98 -7.55
N LYS A 73 8.39 5.25 -7.21
CA LYS A 73 8.79 6.38 -8.04
C LYS A 73 9.93 7.12 -7.35
N GLY A 74 11.15 6.67 -7.57
CA GLY A 74 12.28 7.15 -6.81
C GLY A 74 12.32 6.49 -5.43
N SER A 75 13.14 7.00 -4.52
CA SER A 75 13.34 6.37 -3.22
C SER A 75 12.26 6.72 -2.20
N ASP A 76 11.59 7.88 -2.36
CA ASP A 76 10.73 8.41 -1.33
C ASP A 76 9.27 8.57 -1.73
N THR A 77 8.90 8.10 -2.91
CA THR A 77 7.56 8.26 -3.45
C THR A 77 7.01 6.93 -3.90
N LEU A 78 5.81 6.59 -3.46
CA LEU A 78 5.11 5.38 -3.85
C LEU A 78 3.76 5.76 -4.43
N ARG A 79 3.51 5.30 -5.66
CA ARG A 79 2.22 5.51 -6.29
C ARG A 79 1.35 4.28 -6.02
N VAL A 80 0.23 4.49 -5.35
CA VAL A 80 -0.69 3.41 -4.99
C VAL A 80 -1.97 3.59 -5.78
N GLN A 81 -2.35 2.57 -6.56
CA GLN A 81 -3.56 2.63 -7.38
C GLN A 81 -4.45 1.43 -7.06
N GLY A 82 -5.75 1.66 -7.13
CA GLY A 82 -6.71 0.61 -6.93
C GLY A 82 -7.98 0.89 -7.72
N CYS A 83 -8.68 -0.18 -8.04
CA CYS A 83 -9.95 -0.10 -8.74
C CYS A 83 -11.04 -0.62 -7.82
N ALA A 84 -12.15 0.09 -7.78
CA ALA A 84 -13.27 -0.23 -6.91
C ALA A 84 -14.54 -0.40 -7.76
N PHE A 85 -15.57 -0.96 -7.15
CA PHE A 85 -16.87 -1.13 -7.81
C PHE A 85 -16.77 -1.90 -9.12
N GLY A 86 -16.04 -3.02 -9.10
CA GLY A 86 -15.89 -3.86 -10.28
C GLY A 86 -15.10 -3.24 -11.40
N GLY A 87 -14.24 -2.27 -11.08
CA GLY A 87 -13.43 -1.58 -12.06
C GLY A 87 -14.04 -0.32 -12.62
N MET A 88 -15.23 0.06 -12.15
CA MET A 88 -15.87 1.30 -12.60
C MET A 88 -15.13 2.55 -12.14
N PHE A 89 -14.38 2.43 -11.06
CA PHE A 89 -13.59 3.53 -10.54
C PHE A 89 -12.20 3.03 -10.24
N CYS A 90 -11.22 3.64 -10.87
CA CYS A 90 -9.82 3.39 -10.56
C CYS A 90 -9.18 4.71 -10.18
N GLY A 91 -8.72 4.78 -8.94
CA GLY A 91 -8.07 5.97 -8.42
C GLY A 91 -6.70 5.66 -7.90
N GLY A 92 -5.97 6.69 -7.55
CA GLY A 92 -4.62 6.53 -7.04
C GLY A 92 -4.26 7.58 -6.02
N GLN A 93 -3.26 7.25 -5.22
CA GLN A 93 -2.69 8.13 -4.22
C GLN A 93 -1.18 8.10 -4.34
N THR A 94 -0.57 9.17 -3.90
CA THR A 94 0.88 9.24 -3.77
C THR A 94 1.23 9.21 -2.29
N TRP A 95 2.00 8.20 -1.89
CA TRP A 95 2.46 8.08 -0.50
C TRP A 95 3.91 8.51 -0.42
N SER A 96 4.28 9.12 0.69
CA SER A 96 5.65 9.57 0.91
C SER A 96 6.32 8.76 1.99
N ARG A 97 7.61 8.48 1.78
CA ARG A 97 8.38 7.65 2.71
C ARG A 97 8.69 8.41 3.99
N LEU A 98 8.41 7.77 5.11
CA LEU A 98 8.82 8.27 6.41
C LEU A 98 10.15 7.66 6.86
N ASN A 99 10.35 6.39 6.57
CA ASN A 99 11.66 5.78 6.80
C ASN A 99 11.80 4.42 6.11
#